data_9ead019ba601901740f3b59e29f9cdb8
#
_entry.id   9ead019ba601901740f3b59e29f9cdb8
#
_cell.length_a   1.000
_cell.length_b   1.000
_cell.length_c   1.000
_cell.angle_alpha   90.00
_cell.angle_beta   90.00
_cell.angle_gamma   90.00
#
_symmetry.space_group_name_H-M   'P 1'
#
loop_
_entity.id
_entity.type
_entity.pdbx_description
1 polymer ?
#
loop_
_entity_poly.entity_id
_entity_poly.type
_entity_poly.pdbx_seq_one_letter_code
_entity_poly.pdbx_strand_id
1 'polypeptide(L)'
;METRKTFIQKGLLGVSAAMMGFSEAWARPGNSLDSMRGDDRFALGIAGYSFVHFGLDESLAMMKRMDVRYLCIKDFHLPLTSTDAEIKAFHEKLAASGVTGYAVGPIYMTKSKTEIDNAFEYAKRVGVKLIVGIPNKEDLAYIADKAKAYDIRYAIHNHGPEDKLYPNATSIFDLVKNLDERMGLCFDMGHNMRDGQDPIGDLKRYHRRIFDIHLKNVTAATKDGKTCELGRGVINIPEFVKMLRKVGYDGKCSLEFEKDMKDPLAGLAESAGYFRGVLDASA
;
A
#
# COMPACT_ATOMS: atom_id res chain seq x y z
N MET A 1 59.46 -32.38 13.54
CA MET A 1 58.35 -32.87 12.69
C MET A 1 57.14 -33.16 13.58
N GLU A 2 56.15 -32.29 13.61
CA GLU A 2 54.91 -32.58 14.34
C GLU A 2 54.13 -33.65 13.63
N THR A 3 53.59 -34.59 14.40
CA THR A 3 52.79 -35.71 13.82
C THR A 3 51.39 -35.24 13.44
N ARG A 4 50.79 -35.89 12.45
CA ARG A 4 49.43 -35.61 12.00
C ARG A 4 48.37 -35.58 13.13
N LYS A 5 48.57 -36.31 14.22
CA LYS A 5 47.73 -36.33 15.41
C LYS A 5 47.75 -35.02 16.19
N THR A 6 48.93 -34.39 16.32
CA THR A 6 49.08 -33.12 17.05
C THR A 6 48.48 -31.93 16.30
N PHE A 7 48.47 -31.98 14.96
CA PHE A 7 47.84 -30.94 14.15
C PHE A 7 46.30 -31.02 14.22
N ILE A 8 45.71 -32.23 14.26
CA ILE A 8 44.29 -32.38 14.40
C ILE A 8 43.77 -31.97 15.76
N GLN A 9 44.54 -32.24 16.85
CA GLN A 9 44.15 -31.81 18.19
C GLN A 9 44.22 -30.27 18.39
N LYS A 10 45.19 -29.62 17.78
CA LYS A 10 45.29 -28.14 17.82
C LYS A 10 44.20 -27.47 16.95
N GLY A 11 43.78 -28.10 15.85
CA GLY A 11 42.69 -27.64 15.01
C GLY A 11 41.31 -27.76 15.65
N LEU A 12 41.06 -28.80 16.47
CA LEU A 12 39.78 -28.99 17.16
C LEU A 12 39.58 -28.01 18.33
N LEU A 13 40.66 -27.60 19.01
CA LEU A 13 40.56 -26.65 20.11
C LEU A 13 40.36 -25.20 19.64
N GLY A 14 40.76 -24.86 18.41
CA GLY A 14 40.52 -23.56 17.82
C GLY A 14 39.08 -23.34 17.32
N VAL A 15 38.38 -24.42 16.91
CA VAL A 15 37.00 -24.36 16.40
C VAL A 15 35.97 -24.30 17.54
N SER A 16 36.28 -24.86 18.71
CA SER A 16 35.36 -24.85 19.86
C SER A 16 35.26 -23.48 20.53
N ALA A 17 36.29 -22.64 20.48
CA ALA A 17 36.26 -21.30 21.05
C ALA A 17 35.60 -20.27 20.13
N ALA A 18 35.54 -20.51 18.81
CA ALA A 18 34.90 -19.64 17.87
C ALA A 18 33.37 -19.83 17.79
N MET A 19 32.84 -21.00 18.22
CA MET A 19 31.42 -21.27 18.21
C MET A 19 30.65 -20.74 19.44
N MET A 20 31.31 -20.39 20.52
CA MET A 20 30.62 -19.79 21.70
C MET A 20 30.44 -18.28 21.62
N GLY A 21 31.05 -17.60 20.64
CA GLY A 21 30.89 -16.15 20.44
C GLY A 21 29.82 -15.75 19.44
N PHE A 22 29.21 -16.70 18.74
CA PHE A 22 28.23 -16.40 17.67
C PHE A 22 26.74 -16.58 18.07
N SER A 23 26.46 -17.07 19.27
CA SER A 23 25.07 -17.36 19.66
C SER A 23 24.36 -16.21 20.37
N GLU A 24 25.03 -15.12 20.75
CA GLU A 24 24.37 -13.98 21.42
C GLU A 24 24.21 -12.72 20.55
N ALA A 25 24.77 -12.70 19.35
CA ALA A 25 24.67 -11.52 18.47
C ALA A 25 23.43 -11.50 17.57
N TRP A 26 22.62 -12.56 17.53
CA TRP A 26 21.45 -12.67 16.63
C TRP A 26 20.09 -12.70 17.33
N ALA A 27 20.07 -12.66 18.66
CA ALA A 27 18.85 -12.47 19.43
C ALA A 27 18.75 -11.03 19.93
N ARG A 28 18.69 -10.06 19.03
CA ARG A 28 18.10 -8.77 19.38
C ARG A 28 16.62 -8.99 19.52
N PRO A 29 15.96 -8.66 20.66
CA PRO A 29 14.52 -8.66 20.74
C PRO A 29 14.01 -7.71 19.66
N GLY A 30 13.03 -8.19 18.88
CA GLY A 30 12.54 -7.53 17.68
C GLY A 30 12.21 -6.05 17.91
N ASN A 31 13.07 -5.20 17.43
CA ASN A 31 12.60 -3.93 16.89
C ASN A 31 11.85 -4.33 15.61
N SER A 32 10.53 -4.27 15.67
CA SER A 32 9.72 -4.38 14.47
C SER A 32 10.28 -3.40 13.44
N LEU A 33 10.61 -3.88 12.24
CA LEU A 33 11.05 -3.07 11.10
C LEU A 33 9.98 -2.04 10.66
N ASP A 34 8.87 -1.97 11.39
CA ASP A 34 7.80 -0.99 11.25
C ASP A 34 8.07 0.34 11.97
N SER A 35 9.17 0.49 12.68
CA SER A 35 9.66 1.83 12.97
C SER A 35 10.27 2.37 11.67
N MET A 36 9.41 2.74 10.75
CA MET A 36 9.69 3.84 9.84
C MET A 36 10.28 4.91 10.76
N ARG A 37 11.48 5.41 10.50
CA ARG A 37 12.24 6.32 11.38
C ARG A 37 11.26 7.30 12.01
N GLY A 38 11.33 7.54 13.30
CA GLY A 38 10.30 8.16 14.15
C GLY A 38 9.69 9.48 13.71
N ASP A 39 10.06 10.01 12.53
CA ASP A 39 9.54 11.24 11.93
C ASP A 39 8.63 11.00 10.71
N ASP A 40 8.62 9.81 10.07
CA ASP A 40 7.74 9.54 8.93
C ASP A 40 6.29 9.27 9.41
N ARG A 41 5.36 10.11 8.97
CA ARG A 41 3.93 9.99 9.29
C ARG A 41 3.20 9.00 8.41
N PHE A 42 3.74 8.68 7.23
CA PHE A 42 3.16 7.74 6.27
C PHE A 42 3.68 6.31 6.53
N ALA A 43 2.92 5.30 6.10
CA ALA A 43 3.28 3.90 6.28
C ALA A 43 3.09 3.09 5.01
N LEU A 44 3.96 2.08 4.81
CA LEU A 44 3.86 1.13 3.72
C LEU A 44 2.67 0.19 3.92
N GLY A 45 1.86 0.02 2.88
CA GLY A 45 0.72 -0.89 2.84
C GLY A 45 0.70 -1.72 1.55
N ILE A 46 -0.37 -2.51 1.40
CA ILE A 46 -0.72 -3.23 0.17
C ILE A 46 -2.12 -2.82 -0.26
N ALA A 47 -2.28 -2.43 -1.51
CA ALA A 47 -3.58 -2.39 -2.17
C ALA A 47 -4.02 -3.83 -2.44
N GLY A 48 -5.17 -4.23 -1.89
CA GLY A 48 -5.62 -5.62 -1.92
C GLY A 48 -5.76 -6.20 -3.32
N TYR A 49 -5.92 -5.37 -4.35
CA TYR A 49 -5.97 -5.80 -5.74
C TYR A 49 -4.70 -6.54 -6.19
N SER A 50 -3.54 -6.25 -5.60
CA SER A 50 -2.30 -7.01 -5.84
C SER A 50 -2.44 -8.52 -5.56
N PHE A 51 -3.46 -8.91 -4.81
CA PHE A 51 -3.74 -10.30 -4.44
C PHE A 51 -5.02 -10.87 -5.08
N VAL A 52 -5.44 -10.34 -6.24
CA VAL A 52 -6.72 -10.71 -6.89
C VAL A 52 -6.89 -12.20 -7.16
N HIS A 53 -5.81 -12.96 -7.23
CA HIS A 53 -5.84 -14.41 -7.47
C HIS A 53 -5.64 -15.26 -6.20
N PHE A 54 -5.60 -14.63 -5.01
CA PHE A 54 -5.28 -15.30 -3.75
C PHE A 54 -6.38 -15.08 -2.72
N GLY A 55 -6.65 -16.12 -1.93
CA GLY A 55 -7.52 -16.00 -0.77
C GLY A 55 -6.89 -15.16 0.35
N LEU A 56 -7.69 -14.79 1.36
CA LEU A 56 -7.23 -13.95 2.47
C LEU A 56 -6.03 -14.56 3.20
N ASP A 57 -6.06 -15.85 3.51
CA ASP A 57 -5.01 -16.51 4.30
C ASP A 57 -3.66 -16.54 3.54
N GLU A 58 -3.69 -16.78 2.23
CA GLU A 58 -2.51 -16.72 1.36
C GLU A 58 -1.96 -15.29 1.25
N SER A 59 -2.85 -14.31 1.10
CA SER A 59 -2.49 -12.89 1.05
C SER A 59 -1.83 -12.43 2.34
N LEU A 60 -2.38 -12.80 3.49
CA LEU A 60 -1.81 -12.51 4.80
C LEU A 60 -0.46 -13.20 5.03
N ALA A 61 -0.29 -14.44 4.53
CA ALA A 61 1.00 -15.13 4.58
C ALA A 61 2.07 -14.39 3.75
N MET A 62 1.72 -13.88 2.57
CA MET A 62 2.62 -13.05 1.76
C MET A 62 2.95 -11.73 2.46
N MET A 63 1.96 -11.03 3.02
CA MET A 63 2.18 -9.78 3.77
C MET A 63 3.11 -10.00 4.97
N LYS A 64 2.92 -11.09 5.71
CA LYS A 64 3.81 -11.47 6.82
C LYS A 64 5.26 -11.70 6.39
N ARG A 65 5.47 -12.38 5.25
CA ARG A 65 6.81 -12.61 4.68
C ARG A 65 7.51 -11.31 4.29
N MET A 66 6.75 -10.31 3.86
CA MET A 66 7.24 -8.99 3.49
C MET A 66 7.30 -8.02 4.67
N ASP A 67 6.81 -8.40 5.85
CA ASP A 67 6.62 -7.53 7.02
C ASP A 67 5.84 -6.25 6.68
N VAL A 68 4.75 -6.37 5.92
CA VAL A 68 3.84 -5.26 5.61
C VAL A 68 2.54 -5.45 6.38
N ARG A 69 2.08 -4.42 7.10
CA ARG A 69 1.02 -4.54 8.11
C ARG A 69 -0.27 -3.78 7.78
N TYR A 70 -0.32 -3.04 6.69
CA TYR A 70 -1.51 -2.27 6.30
C TYR A 70 -2.10 -2.80 5.00
N LEU A 71 -3.41 -3.08 5.02
CA LEU A 71 -4.16 -3.61 3.88
C LEU A 71 -5.30 -2.66 3.51
N CYS A 72 -5.34 -2.19 2.26
CA CYS A 72 -6.58 -1.70 1.66
C CYS A 72 -7.42 -2.91 1.27
N ILE A 73 -8.53 -3.12 1.98
CA ILE A 73 -9.35 -4.35 1.88
C ILE A 73 -10.09 -4.37 0.56
N LYS A 74 -9.95 -5.45 -0.21
CA LYS A 74 -10.68 -5.64 -1.47
C LYS A 74 -11.89 -6.57 -1.27
N ASP A 75 -12.93 -6.36 -2.06
CA ASP A 75 -14.23 -7.03 -1.97
C ASP A 75 -14.18 -8.55 -2.16
N PHE A 76 -13.18 -9.08 -2.86
CA PHE A 76 -12.97 -10.53 -2.97
C PHE A 76 -12.37 -11.15 -1.70
N HIS A 77 -11.77 -10.35 -0.80
CA HIS A 77 -11.33 -10.81 0.53
C HIS A 77 -12.44 -10.64 1.59
N LEU A 78 -13.23 -9.59 1.48
CA LEU A 78 -14.37 -9.32 2.35
C LEU A 78 -15.49 -8.67 1.51
N PRO A 79 -16.47 -9.44 1.04
CA PRO A 79 -17.60 -8.94 0.24
C PRO A 79 -18.40 -7.84 0.95
N LEU A 80 -18.95 -6.89 0.18
CA LEU A 80 -19.78 -5.81 0.74
C LEU A 80 -21.03 -6.34 1.46
N THR A 81 -21.48 -7.54 1.08
CA THR A 81 -22.64 -8.23 1.67
C THR A 81 -22.30 -9.05 2.92
N SER A 82 -21.04 -9.05 3.37
CA SER A 82 -20.61 -9.84 4.54
C SER A 82 -21.42 -9.50 5.78
N THR A 83 -21.77 -10.52 6.54
CA THR A 83 -22.43 -10.41 7.83
C THR A 83 -21.46 -9.87 8.89
N ASP A 84 -21.98 -9.40 10.04
CA ASP A 84 -21.13 -8.94 11.15
C ASP A 84 -20.26 -10.07 11.72
N ALA A 85 -20.73 -11.32 11.68
CA ALA A 85 -19.94 -12.48 12.08
C ALA A 85 -18.75 -12.72 11.13
N GLU A 86 -18.95 -12.59 9.81
CA GLU A 86 -17.88 -12.71 8.82
C GLU A 86 -16.88 -11.55 8.93
N ILE A 87 -17.35 -10.31 9.15
CA ILE A 87 -16.49 -9.15 9.40
C ILE A 87 -15.65 -9.38 10.64
N LYS A 88 -16.23 -9.88 11.73
CA LYS A 88 -15.51 -10.20 12.95
C LYS A 88 -14.43 -11.27 12.71
N ALA A 89 -14.79 -12.38 12.06
CA ALA A 89 -13.84 -13.43 11.71
C ALA A 89 -12.70 -12.94 10.81
N PHE A 90 -13.00 -12.04 9.87
CA PHE A 90 -12.00 -11.37 9.03
C PHE A 90 -11.01 -10.56 9.89
N HIS A 91 -11.49 -9.74 10.82
CA HIS A 91 -10.62 -8.97 11.72
C HIS A 91 -9.78 -9.85 12.64
N GLU A 92 -10.32 -10.99 13.12
CA GLU A 92 -9.56 -11.96 13.91
C GLU A 92 -8.38 -12.54 13.11
N LYS A 93 -8.57 -12.85 11.82
CA LYS A 93 -7.50 -13.29 10.92
C LYS A 93 -6.45 -12.19 10.68
N LEU A 94 -6.89 -10.95 10.44
CA LEU A 94 -5.98 -9.81 10.30
C LEU A 94 -5.12 -9.65 11.56
N ALA A 95 -5.75 -9.63 12.73
CA ALA A 95 -5.07 -9.47 14.03
C ALA A 95 -4.07 -10.60 14.29
N ALA A 96 -4.44 -11.86 14.02
CA ALA A 96 -3.55 -13.02 14.16
C ALA A 96 -2.31 -12.92 13.23
N SER A 97 -2.43 -12.20 12.13
CA SER A 97 -1.34 -11.95 11.16
C SER A 97 -0.59 -10.64 11.41
N GLY A 98 -0.98 -9.84 12.42
CA GLY A 98 -0.41 -8.54 12.70
C GLY A 98 -0.73 -7.49 11.61
N VAL A 99 -1.83 -7.68 10.87
CA VAL A 99 -2.26 -6.79 9.79
C VAL A 99 -3.42 -5.93 10.25
N THR A 100 -3.46 -4.68 9.80
CA THR A 100 -4.56 -3.73 9.99
C THR A 100 -5.20 -3.40 8.65
N GLY A 101 -6.51 -3.62 8.52
CA GLY A 101 -7.30 -3.09 7.42
C GLY A 101 -7.55 -1.60 7.65
N TYR A 102 -7.03 -0.72 6.79
CA TYR A 102 -7.12 0.72 7.00
C TYR A 102 -8.12 1.42 6.09
N ALA A 103 -8.46 0.80 4.97
CA ALA A 103 -9.39 1.29 3.95
C ALA A 103 -10.11 0.12 3.29
N VAL A 104 -11.17 0.41 2.55
CA VAL A 104 -11.88 -0.53 1.67
C VAL A 104 -11.86 -0.02 0.23
N GLY A 105 -11.62 -0.90 -0.72
CA GLY A 105 -11.68 -0.57 -2.15
C GLY A 105 -10.48 -1.01 -3.00
N PRO A 106 -10.39 -0.54 -4.24
CA PRO A 106 -11.35 0.31 -4.96
C PRO A 106 -12.73 -0.35 -5.17
N ILE A 107 -13.78 0.41 -4.88
CA ILE A 107 -15.19 -0.01 -5.07
C ILE A 107 -15.78 0.78 -6.23
N TYR A 108 -16.31 0.08 -7.24
CA TYR A 108 -17.05 0.71 -8.33
C TYR A 108 -18.49 1.00 -7.89
N MET A 109 -18.94 2.25 -8.03
CA MET A 109 -20.27 2.72 -7.65
C MET A 109 -20.87 3.52 -8.81
N THR A 110 -21.12 2.83 -9.91
CA THR A 110 -21.50 3.45 -11.19
C THR A 110 -22.91 3.12 -11.65
N LYS A 111 -23.64 2.26 -10.92
CA LYS A 111 -24.97 1.81 -11.34
C LYS A 111 -26.11 2.55 -10.62
N SER A 112 -25.93 2.87 -9.34
CA SER A 112 -26.99 3.49 -8.55
C SER A 112 -26.49 4.14 -7.27
N LYS A 113 -27.28 5.06 -6.70
CA LYS A 113 -27.02 5.64 -5.37
C LYS A 113 -27.07 4.59 -4.25
N THR A 114 -27.80 3.48 -4.45
CA THR A 114 -27.83 2.36 -3.50
C THR A 114 -26.44 1.72 -3.34
N GLU A 115 -25.64 1.64 -4.42
CA GLU A 115 -24.25 1.14 -4.29
C GLU A 115 -23.41 2.06 -3.41
N ILE A 116 -23.62 3.37 -3.50
CA ILE A 116 -22.95 4.37 -2.66
C ILE A 116 -23.36 4.16 -1.20
N ASP A 117 -24.67 4.08 -0.92
CA ASP A 117 -25.19 3.83 0.42
C ASP A 117 -24.63 2.55 1.03
N ASN A 118 -24.62 1.47 0.27
CA ASN A 118 -24.08 0.18 0.69
C ASN A 118 -22.58 0.25 0.99
N ALA A 119 -21.81 1.00 0.19
CA ALA A 119 -20.38 1.17 0.41
C ALA A 119 -20.06 1.92 1.72
N PHE A 120 -20.85 2.96 2.05
CA PHE A 120 -20.68 3.70 3.30
C PHE A 120 -21.10 2.87 4.52
N GLU A 121 -22.23 2.15 4.46
CA GLU A 121 -22.65 1.24 5.53
C GLU A 121 -21.64 0.10 5.71
N TYR A 122 -21.13 -0.47 4.63
CA TYR A 122 -20.08 -1.48 4.67
C TYR A 122 -18.81 -0.95 5.35
N ALA A 123 -18.28 0.21 4.93
CA ALA A 123 -17.10 0.80 5.52
C ALA A 123 -17.26 1.09 7.02
N LYS A 124 -18.46 1.56 7.43
CA LYS A 124 -18.81 1.77 8.84
C LYS A 124 -18.82 0.44 9.61
N ARG A 125 -19.43 -0.62 9.08
CA ARG A 125 -19.47 -1.96 9.70
C ARG A 125 -18.10 -2.59 9.82
N VAL A 126 -17.25 -2.43 8.78
CA VAL A 126 -15.85 -2.87 8.77
C VAL A 126 -15.00 -2.02 9.72
N GLY A 127 -15.45 -0.83 10.11
CA GLY A 127 -14.75 0.04 11.07
C GLY A 127 -13.60 0.84 10.46
N VAL A 128 -13.57 1.03 9.11
CA VAL A 128 -12.57 1.85 8.44
C VAL A 128 -13.05 3.28 8.23
N LYS A 129 -12.12 4.21 8.12
CA LYS A 129 -12.39 5.64 7.93
C LYS A 129 -12.02 6.15 6.53
N LEU A 130 -11.76 5.24 5.60
CA LEU A 130 -11.42 5.56 4.23
C LEU A 130 -12.06 4.57 3.26
N ILE A 131 -12.78 5.11 2.27
CA ILE A 131 -13.27 4.38 1.09
C ILE A 131 -12.43 4.83 -0.10
N VAL A 132 -11.82 3.90 -0.80
CA VAL A 132 -11.29 4.11 -2.15
C VAL A 132 -12.38 3.71 -3.14
N GLY A 133 -12.73 4.60 -4.08
CA GLY A 133 -13.87 4.33 -4.95
C GLY A 133 -13.77 4.94 -6.34
N ILE A 134 -14.63 4.43 -7.23
CA ILE A 134 -14.77 4.90 -8.61
C ILE A 134 -16.28 5.16 -8.85
N PRO A 135 -16.76 6.38 -8.60
CA PRO A 135 -18.16 6.76 -8.78
C PRO A 135 -18.41 7.37 -10.16
N ASN A 136 -19.67 7.61 -10.52
CA ASN A 136 -20.00 8.57 -11.57
C ASN A 136 -19.73 10.02 -11.11
N LYS A 137 -19.40 10.91 -12.04
CA LYS A 137 -19.13 12.34 -11.73
C LYS A 137 -20.36 13.07 -11.19
N GLU A 138 -21.55 12.72 -11.69
CA GLU A 138 -22.83 13.29 -11.26
C GLU A 138 -23.21 12.95 -9.81
N ASP A 139 -22.63 11.89 -9.24
CA ASP A 139 -22.93 11.46 -7.87
C ASP A 139 -21.99 12.07 -6.81
N LEU A 140 -20.98 12.85 -7.21
CA LEU A 140 -19.95 13.35 -6.30
C LEU A 140 -20.50 14.24 -5.17
N ALA A 141 -21.52 15.06 -5.43
CA ALA A 141 -22.17 15.85 -4.38
C ALA A 141 -22.87 14.97 -3.34
N TYR A 142 -23.58 13.92 -3.82
CA TYR A 142 -24.23 12.95 -2.93
C TYR A 142 -23.22 12.17 -2.08
N ILE A 143 -22.09 11.79 -2.67
CA ILE A 143 -21.00 11.11 -1.95
C ILE A 143 -20.38 12.04 -0.91
N ALA A 144 -20.21 13.33 -1.21
CA ALA A 144 -19.71 14.32 -0.27
C ALA A 144 -20.63 14.47 0.96
N ASP A 145 -21.95 14.48 0.76
CA ASP A 145 -22.94 14.48 1.84
C ASP A 145 -22.83 13.21 2.71
N LYS A 146 -22.67 12.04 2.07
CA LYS A 146 -22.45 10.78 2.79
C LYS A 146 -21.12 10.77 3.54
N ALA A 147 -20.03 11.20 2.93
CA ALA A 147 -18.72 11.30 3.56
C ALA A 147 -18.78 12.15 4.84
N LYS A 148 -19.50 13.27 4.79
CA LYS A 148 -19.76 14.12 5.95
C LYS A 148 -20.63 13.42 6.99
N ALA A 149 -21.73 12.81 6.60
CA ALA A 149 -22.71 12.18 7.52
C ALA A 149 -22.10 10.98 8.28
N TYR A 150 -21.24 10.20 7.62
CA TYR A 150 -20.58 9.01 8.19
C TYR A 150 -19.25 9.33 8.87
N ASP A 151 -18.72 10.52 8.68
CA ASP A 151 -17.35 10.92 9.06
C ASP A 151 -16.32 9.92 8.49
N ILE A 152 -16.44 9.64 7.19
CA ILE A 152 -15.57 8.74 6.43
C ILE A 152 -15.00 9.53 5.24
N ARG A 153 -13.67 9.48 5.05
CA ARG A 153 -13.02 10.03 3.86
C ARG A 153 -13.33 9.17 2.63
N TYR A 154 -13.52 9.84 1.51
CA TYR A 154 -13.75 9.20 0.23
C TYR A 154 -12.65 9.60 -0.76
N ALA A 155 -11.87 8.63 -1.22
CA ALA A 155 -10.74 8.82 -2.12
C ALA A 155 -11.04 8.25 -3.50
N ILE A 156 -11.10 9.10 -4.52
CA ILE A 156 -11.29 8.68 -5.91
C ILE A 156 -9.95 8.17 -6.45
N HIS A 157 -9.97 6.97 -7.04
CA HIS A 157 -8.79 6.35 -7.64
C HIS A 157 -8.64 6.74 -9.11
N ASN A 158 -7.42 7.12 -9.55
CA ASN A 158 -7.12 7.37 -10.96
C ASN A 158 -6.55 6.12 -11.65
N HIS A 159 -6.96 5.86 -12.90
CA HIS A 159 -6.65 4.63 -13.63
C HIS A 159 -5.78 4.82 -14.90
N GLY A 160 -5.34 6.05 -15.18
CA GLY A 160 -4.50 6.32 -16.36
C GLY A 160 -5.30 6.66 -17.61
N PRO A 161 -4.63 6.78 -18.75
CA PRO A 161 -5.17 7.39 -19.97
C PRO A 161 -6.32 6.62 -20.62
N GLU A 162 -6.54 5.36 -20.25
CA GLU A 162 -7.66 4.56 -20.75
C GLU A 162 -8.97 4.88 -20.00
N ASP A 163 -8.90 5.43 -18.80
CA ASP A 163 -10.07 5.80 -18.01
C ASP A 163 -10.58 7.18 -18.40
N LYS A 164 -11.80 7.22 -18.97
CA LYS A 164 -12.46 8.47 -19.36
C LYS A 164 -12.98 9.28 -18.16
N LEU A 165 -13.17 8.65 -17.01
CA LEU A 165 -13.70 9.32 -15.82
C LEU A 165 -12.56 9.98 -15.04
N TYR A 166 -11.52 9.22 -14.70
CA TYR A 166 -10.48 9.62 -13.76
C TYR A 166 -9.07 9.21 -14.27
N PRO A 167 -8.58 9.83 -15.35
CA PRO A 167 -7.29 9.45 -15.93
C PRO A 167 -6.10 9.81 -15.02
N ASN A 168 -6.19 10.93 -14.29
CA ASN A 168 -5.07 11.47 -13.51
C ASN A 168 -5.53 12.27 -12.27
N ALA A 169 -4.57 12.69 -11.45
CA ALA A 169 -4.83 13.43 -10.21
C ALA A 169 -5.50 14.80 -10.46
N THR A 170 -5.09 15.52 -11.50
CA THR A 170 -5.65 16.84 -11.84
C THR A 170 -7.14 16.74 -12.16
N SER A 171 -7.54 15.74 -12.93
CA SER A 171 -8.95 15.52 -13.31
C SER A 171 -9.84 15.26 -12.08
N ILE A 172 -9.33 14.54 -11.08
CA ILE A 172 -10.05 14.29 -9.82
C ILE A 172 -10.07 15.54 -8.97
N PHE A 173 -8.92 16.18 -8.77
CA PHE A 173 -8.81 17.37 -7.92
C PHE A 173 -9.77 18.47 -8.37
N ASP A 174 -9.88 18.72 -9.66
CA ASP A 174 -10.78 19.73 -10.22
C ASP A 174 -12.25 19.47 -9.89
N LEU A 175 -12.64 18.21 -9.75
CA LEU A 175 -14.01 17.81 -9.37
C LEU A 175 -14.25 17.92 -7.86
N VAL A 176 -13.24 17.65 -7.02
CA VAL A 176 -13.44 17.57 -5.57
C VAL A 176 -13.01 18.82 -4.79
N LYS A 177 -12.25 19.74 -5.40
CA LYS A 177 -11.65 20.90 -4.71
C LYS A 177 -12.64 21.80 -3.96
N ASN A 178 -13.88 21.87 -4.46
CA ASN A 178 -14.95 22.69 -3.87
C ASN A 178 -15.98 21.86 -3.07
N LEU A 179 -15.79 20.54 -2.97
CA LEU A 179 -16.63 19.66 -2.15
C LEU A 179 -16.11 19.58 -0.71
N ASP A 180 -16.86 18.90 0.16
CA ASP A 180 -16.44 18.62 1.54
C ASP A 180 -15.00 18.14 1.61
N GLU A 181 -14.27 18.51 2.63
CA GLU A 181 -12.85 18.18 2.79
C GLU A 181 -12.55 16.68 2.89
N ARG A 182 -13.57 15.87 3.17
CA ARG A 182 -13.48 14.40 3.17
C ARG A 182 -13.47 13.78 1.77
N MET A 183 -13.68 14.59 0.72
CA MET A 183 -13.54 14.17 -0.68
C MET A 183 -12.11 14.39 -1.15
N GLY A 184 -11.47 13.37 -1.68
CA GLY A 184 -10.07 13.45 -2.11
C GLY A 184 -9.68 12.35 -3.10
N LEU A 185 -8.38 12.06 -3.11
CA LEU A 185 -7.73 11.18 -4.08
C LEU A 185 -7.12 9.95 -3.37
N CYS A 186 -7.32 8.80 -3.97
CA CYS A 186 -6.38 7.69 -3.89
C CYS A 186 -5.45 7.82 -5.11
N PHE A 187 -4.25 8.33 -4.86
CA PHE A 187 -3.34 8.74 -5.91
C PHE A 187 -2.48 7.58 -6.40
N ASP A 188 -2.85 7.00 -7.54
CA ASP A 188 -1.98 6.05 -8.23
C ASP A 188 -0.93 6.78 -9.06
N MET A 189 0.30 6.76 -8.56
CA MET A 189 1.41 7.48 -9.17
C MET A 189 1.84 6.88 -10.52
N GLY A 190 1.67 5.57 -10.71
CA GLY A 190 2.01 4.88 -11.96
C GLY A 190 1.00 5.18 -13.07
N HIS A 191 -0.28 5.12 -12.77
CA HIS A 191 -1.33 5.52 -13.71
C HIS A 191 -1.23 7.00 -14.07
N ASN A 192 -0.88 7.86 -13.09
CA ASN A 192 -0.65 9.28 -13.32
C ASN A 192 0.52 9.51 -14.31
N MET A 193 1.64 8.77 -14.12
CA MET A 193 2.80 8.82 -15.02
C MET A 193 2.44 8.34 -16.43
N ARG A 194 1.65 7.26 -16.57
CA ARG A 194 1.19 6.74 -17.87
C ARG A 194 0.34 7.75 -18.65
N ASP A 195 -0.35 8.63 -17.95
CA ASP A 195 -1.13 9.75 -18.52
C ASP A 195 -0.25 11.00 -18.80
N GLY A 196 1.07 10.87 -18.76
CA GLY A 196 2.02 11.93 -19.05
C GLY A 196 2.11 13.01 -17.98
N GLN A 197 1.60 12.77 -16.78
CA GLN A 197 1.66 13.71 -15.66
C GLN A 197 2.92 13.48 -14.83
N ASP A 198 3.34 14.50 -14.08
CA ASP A 198 4.44 14.42 -13.11
C ASP A 198 3.93 14.02 -11.72
N PRO A 199 4.16 12.76 -11.25
CA PRO A 199 3.64 12.31 -9.97
C PRO A 199 4.21 13.10 -8.77
N ILE A 200 5.44 13.60 -8.88
CA ILE A 200 6.09 14.35 -7.79
C ILE A 200 5.50 15.77 -7.71
N GLY A 201 5.32 16.40 -8.87
CA GLY A 201 4.67 17.70 -8.96
C GLY A 201 3.21 17.67 -8.50
N ASP A 202 2.49 16.60 -8.85
CA ASP A 202 1.08 16.44 -8.47
C ASP A 202 0.94 16.11 -6.97
N LEU A 203 1.81 15.26 -6.40
CA LEU A 203 1.89 15.07 -4.95
C LEU A 203 2.08 16.42 -4.23
N LYS A 204 3.04 17.23 -4.67
CA LYS A 204 3.27 18.56 -4.10
C LYS A 204 2.04 19.46 -4.19
N ARG A 205 1.34 19.41 -5.31
CA ARG A 205 0.19 20.29 -5.62
C ARG A 205 -1.06 19.89 -4.86
N TYR A 206 -1.34 18.56 -4.75
CA TYR A 206 -2.61 18.04 -4.28
C TYR A 206 -2.54 17.34 -2.92
N HIS A 207 -1.39 17.29 -2.23
CA HIS A 207 -1.15 16.53 -1.00
C HIS A 207 -2.26 16.65 0.06
N ARG A 208 -2.88 17.82 0.21
CA ARG A 208 -3.96 18.04 1.19
C ARG A 208 -5.24 17.27 0.89
N ARG A 209 -5.41 16.81 -0.35
CA ARG A 209 -6.55 16.01 -0.81
C ARG A 209 -6.15 14.59 -1.19
N ILE A 210 -4.88 14.20 -1.06
CA ILE A 210 -4.44 12.83 -1.23
C ILE A 210 -4.57 12.10 0.10
N PHE A 211 -5.47 11.12 0.16
CA PHE A 211 -5.77 10.35 1.37
C PHE A 211 -5.13 8.97 1.38
N ASP A 212 -4.84 8.44 0.22
CA ASP A 212 -4.11 7.20 -0.01
C ASP A 212 -3.21 7.34 -1.23
N ILE A 213 -2.12 6.60 -1.27
CA ILE A 213 -1.21 6.55 -2.42
C ILE A 213 -1.07 5.09 -2.83
N HIS A 214 -1.34 4.81 -4.11
CA HIS A 214 -0.93 3.56 -4.70
C HIS A 214 0.48 3.71 -5.27
N LEU A 215 1.44 3.06 -4.60
CA LEU A 215 2.81 2.96 -5.06
C LEU A 215 2.89 1.99 -6.24
N LYS A 216 3.03 2.54 -7.41
CA LYS A 216 3.16 1.82 -8.67
C LYS A 216 4.24 2.47 -9.51
N ASN A 217 5.26 1.75 -9.94
CA ASN A 217 6.20 2.25 -10.94
C ASN A 217 5.93 1.58 -12.27
N VAL A 218 6.30 2.26 -13.34
CA VAL A 218 5.98 1.85 -14.72
C VAL A 218 7.21 1.95 -15.61
N THR A 219 7.25 1.11 -16.65
CA THR A 219 8.39 1.02 -17.58
C THR A 219 8.52 2.22 -18.53
N ALA A 220 7.45 3.00 -18.71
CA ALA A 220 7.44 4.18 -19.58
C ALA A 220 6.39 5.20 -19.12
N ALA A 221 6.65 6.49 -19.35
CA ALA A 221 5.76 7.62 -19.09
C ALA A 221 4.75 7.82 -20.24
N THR A 222 4.14 6.75 -20.70
CA THR A 222 3.15 6.73 -21.78
C THR A 222 2.09 5.66 -21.48
N LYS A 223 0.98 5.69 -22.20
CA LYS A 223 -0.09 4.68 -22.08
C LYS A 223 0.40 3.23 -22.20
N ASP A 224 1.51 2.99 -22.90
CA ASP A 224 2.07 1.65 -23.10
C ASP A 224 2.94 1.19 -21.93
N GLY A 225 3.23 2.09 -20.96
CA GLY A 225 3.96 1.75 -19.73
C GLY A 225 3.30 0.61 -18.98
N LYS A 226 4.10 -0.36 -18.52
CA LYS A 226 3.66 -1.54 -17.77
C LYS A 226 4.14 -1.42 -16.34
N THR A 227 3.36 -1.93 -15.39
CA THR A 227 3.77 -2.04 -13.99
C THR A 227 5.08 -2.81 -13.88
N CYS A 228 5.99 -2.32 -13.06
CA CYS A 228 7.25 -2.97 -12.71
C CYS A 228 7.58 -2.75 -11.23
N GLU A 229 8.62 -3.41 -10.75
CA GLU A 229 9.14 -3.24 -9.40
C GLU A 229 9.54 -1.77 -9.18
N LEU A 230 9.33 -1.23 -7.98
CA LEU A 230 9.50 0.21 -7.69
C LEU A 230 10.85 0.78 -8.09
N GLY A 231 11.92 -0.01 -7.96
CA GLY A 231 13.27 0.41 -8.32
C GLY A 231 13.60 0.33 -9.82
N ARG A 232 12.72 -0.25 -10.65
CA ARG A 232 13.01 -0.58 -12.05
C ARG A 232 12.26 0.29 -13.06
N GLY A 233 11.41 1.19 -12.60
CA GLY A 233 10.59 2.04 -13.47
C GLY A 233 11.14 3.45 -13.67
N VAL A 234 10.36 4.26 -14.39
CA VAL A 234 10.75 5.62 -14.78
C VAL A 234 10.49 6.67 -13.72
N ILE A 235 9.69 6.36 -12.68
CA ILE A 235 9.39 7.30 -11.59
C ILE A 235 10.54 7.28 -10.59
N ASN A 236 11.08 8.46 -10.26
CA ASN A 236 12.14 8.62 -9.28
C ASN A 236 11.60 8.48 -7.85
N ILE A 237 11.64 7.27 -7.30
CA ILE A 237 11.12 6.95 -5.95
C ILE A 237 11.86 7.72 -4.85
N PRO A 238 13.21 7.89 -4.84
CA PRO A 238 13.89 8.74 -3.88
C PRO A 238 13.35 10.17 -3.82
N GLU A 239 13.13 10.81 -4.96
CA GLU A 239 12.57 12.17 -5.00
C GLU A 239 11.09 12.18 -4.58
N PHE A 240 10.32 11.13 -4.89
CA PHE A 240 8.96 10.99 -4.44
C PHE A 240 8.88 10.89 -2.90
N VAL A 241 9.75 10.10 -2.28
CA VAL A 241 9.87 9.98 -0.81
C VAL A 241 10.26 11.31 -0.17
N LYS A 242 11.24 12.02 -0.72
CA LYS A 242 11.59 13.37 -0.25
C LYS A 242 10.39 14.32 -0.30
N MET A 243 9.57 14.21 -1.35
CA MET A 243 8.37 15.03 -1.46
C MET A 243 7.31 14.64 -0.43
N LEU A 244 7.09 13.34 -0.14
CA LEU A 244 6.19 12.87 0.92
C LEU A 244 6.55 13.51 2.27
N ARG A 245 7.82 13.51 2.64
CA ARG A 245 8.33 14.14 3.86
C ARG A 245 8.13 15.66 3.84
N LYS A 246 8.49 16.30 2.72
CA LYS A 246 8.39 17.75 2.54
C LYS A 246 6.95 18.27 2.71
N VAL A 247 5.95 17.53 2.23
CA VAL A 247 4.54 17.92 2.35
C VAL A 247 3.90 17.44 3.66
N GLY A 248 4.63 16.65 4.47
CA GLY A 248 4.12 16.08 5.71
C GLY A 248 2.99 15.08 5.49
N TYR A 249 3.07 14.27 4.43
CA TYR A 249 2.06 13.25 4.15
C TYR A 249 1.94 12.26 5.30
N ASP A 250 0.71 11.92 5.70
CA ASP A 250 0.41 11.07 6.86
C ASP A 250 -0.52 9.87 6.56
N GLY A 251 -0.83 9.66 5.27
CA GLY A 251 -1.64 8.51 4.81
C GLY A 251 -0.84 7.23 4.63
N LYS A 252 -1.42 6.28 3.89
CA LYS A 252 -0.74 5.04 3.53
C LYS A 252 -0.16 5.15 2.12
N CYS A 253 0.98 4.47 1.93
CA CYS A 253 1.63 4.27 0.65
C CYS A 253 1.54 2.77 0.34
N SER A 254 0.50 2.37 -0.38
CA SER A 254 0.18 0.97 -0.60
C SER A 254 0.70 0.49 -1.95
N LEU A 255 1.49 -0.58 -1.96
CA LEU A 255 1.91 -1.22 -3.20
C LEU A 255 0.69 -1.73 -3.96
N GLU A 256 0.50 -1.28 -5.19
CA GLU A 256 -0.41 -1.86 -6.14
C GLU A 256 0.40 -2.45 -7.30
N PHE A 257 0.56 -3.78 -7.26
CA PHE A 257 1.46 -4.50 -8.15
C PHE A 257 0.65 -5.36 -9.13
N GLU A 258 0.66 -4.95 -10.40
CA GLU A 258 -0.11 -5.58 -11.47
C GLU A 258 0.78 -6.32 -12.48
N LYS A 259 1.99 -6.68 -12.06
CA LYS A 259 2.90 -7.55 -12.81
C LYS A 259 2.92 -8.93 -12.17
N ASP A 260 2.95 -9.98 -12.97
CA ASP A 260 3.02 -11.36 -12.51
C ASP A 260 1.96 -11.71 -11.43
N MET A 261 0.73 -11.26 -11.62
CA MET A 261 -0.33 -11.29 -10.60
C MET A 261 -0.68 -12.71 -10.09
N LYS A 262 -0.24 -13.76 -10.78
CA LYS A 262 -0.36 -15.15 -10.32
C LYS A 262 0.82 -15.62 -9.45
N ASP A 263 1.89 -14.84 -9.38
CA ASP A 263 3.04 -15.03 -8.48
C ASP A 263 3.65 -13.66 -8.11
N PRO A 264 2.92 -12.80 -7.38
CA PRO A 264 3.31 -11.41 -7.14
C PRO A 264 4.36 -11.26 -6.05
N LEU A 265 4.62 -12.30 -5.24
CA LEU A 265 5.39 -12.18 -4.01
C LEU A 265 6.81 -11.68 -4.24
N ALA A 266 7.51 -12.16 -5.27
CA ALA A 266 8.89 -11.75 -5.54
C ALA A 266 8.97 -10.26 -5.87
N GLY A 267 8.11 -9.76 -6.76
CA GLY A 267 8.06 -8.36 -7.16
C GLY A 267 7.58 -7.43 -6.04
N LEU A 268 6.58 -7.86 -5.27
CA LEU A 268 6.13 -7.13 -4.09
C LEU A 268 7.23 -7.04 -3.01
N ALA A 269 7.95 -8.14 -2.74
CA ALA A 269 9.03 -8.15 -1.76
C ALA A 269 10.21 -7.26 -2.19
N GLU A 270 10.58 -7.29 -3.49
CA GLU A 270 11.58 -6.39 -4.05
C GLU A 270 11.14 -4.93 -3.90
N SER A 271 9.90 -4.62 -4.26
CA SER A 271 9.35 -3.25 -4.18
C SER A 271 9.30 -2.75 -2.73
N ALA A 272 8.87 -3.59 -1.78
CA ALA A 272 8.84 -3.25 -0.36
C ALA A 272 10.24 -3.02 0.19
N GLY A 273 11.20 -3.90 -0.14
CA GLY A 273 12.60 -3.78 0.27
C GLY A 273 13.26 -2.52 -0.31
N TYR A 274 13.02 -2.25 -1.59
CA TYR A 274 13.54 -1.04 -2.24
C TYR A 274 12.98 0.23 -1.60
N PHE A 275 11.65 0.30 -1.35
CA PHE A 275 11.03 1.46 -0.71
C PHE A 275 11.61 1.72 0.68
N ARG A 276 11.79 0.68 1.50
CA ARG A 276 12.45 0.79 2.81
C ARG A 276 13.89 1.27 2.69
N GLY A 277 14.65 0.72 1.75
CA GLY A 277 16.03 1.16 1.51
C GLY A 277 16.10 2.65 1.12
N VAL A 278 15.14 3.14 0.34
CA VAL A 278 15.02 4.57 0.01
C VAL A 278 14.68 5.40 1.24
N LEU A 279 13.75 4.93 2.09
CA LEU A 279 13.42 5.61 3.35
C LEU A 279 14.65 5.74 4.26
N ASP A 280 15.44 4.68 4.38
CA ASP A 280 16.64 4.64 5.20
C ASP A 280 17.76 5.53 4.64
N ALA A 281 17.94 5.57 3.33
CA ALA A 281 19.00 6.33 2.68
C ALA A 281 18.70 7.83 2.55
N SER A 282 17.42 8.22 2.62
CA SER A 282 16.98 9.61 2.38
C SER A 282 16.66 10.40 3.65
N ALA A 283 17.10 9.92 4.81
CA ALA A 283 16.90 10.57 6.11
C ALA A 283 17.91 11.68 6.38
#